data_95149e727a4ce7f4f4b8de5a0c630eb3
#
_entry.id   95149e727a4ce7f4f4b8de5a0c630eb3
#
_cell.length_a   1.000
_cell.length_b   1.000
_cell.length_c   1.000
_cell.angle_alpha   90.00
_cell.angle_beta   90.00
_cell.angle_gamma   90.00
#
_symmetry.space_group_name_H-M   'P 1'
#
loop_
_entity.id
_entity.type
_entity.pdbx_description
1 polymer ?
#
loop_
_entity_poly.entity_id
_entity_poly.type
_entity_poly.pdbx_seq_one_letter_code
_entity_poly.pdbx_strand_id
1 'polypeptide(L)'
;MRGSMQSYRKVSVDSNMAVATPHRIIQMLLAGALERLAQAKLAIGNGDIPNRGVLIGKAIGIVNGLNGSLNMDAGAEVAGNLTQLYDYMLRRLSEANINND
;
A
#
# COMPACT_ATOMS: atom_id res chain seq x y z
N MET A 1 -27.84 -9.98 10.15
CA MET A 1 -26.68 -10.89 10.09
C MET A 1 -25.56 -10.31 9.27
N ARG A 2 -25.82 -10.01 8.00
CA ARG A 2 -24.79 -9.45 7.11
C ARG A 2 -24.28 -8.09 7.59
N GLY A 3 -25.17 -7.21 8.05
CA GLY A 3 -24.78 -5.91 8.59
C GLY A 3 -23.98 -6.01 9.87
N SER A 4 -24.28 -6.99 10.73
CA SER A 4 -23.56 -7.22 11.97
C SER A 4 -22.11 -7.65 11.74
N MET A 5 -21.87 -8.50 10.73
CA MET A 5 -20.52 -8.94 10.37
C MET A 5 -19.69 -7.79 9.81
N GLN A 6 -20.29 -6.96 8.96
CA GLN A 6 -19.61 -5.79 8.41
C GLN A 6 -19.26 -4.77 9.49
N SER A 7 -20.18 -4.54 10.42
CA SER A 7 -19.94 -3.65 11.56
C SER A 7 -18.84 -4.16 12.46
N TYR A 8 -18.83 -5.47 12.73
CA TYR A 8 -17.80 -6.11 13.54
C TYR A 8 -16.43 -5.99 12.86
N ARG A 9 -16.37 -6.24 11.56
CA ARG A 9 -15.15 -6.09 10.77
C ARG A 9 -14.59 -4.68 10.85
N LYS A 10 -15.45 -3.68 10.66
CA LYS A 10 -15.05 -2.27 10.71
C LYS A 10 -14.51 -1.90 12.08
N VAL A 11 -15.21 -2.28 13.14
CA VAL A 11 -14.78 -2.01 14.52
C VAL A 11 -13.44 -2.70 14.79
N SER A 12 -13.26 -3.94 14.33
CA SER A 12 -12.02 -4.67 14.51
C SER A 12 -10.84 -4.00 13.81
N VAL A 13 -11.05 -3.54 12.57
CA VAL A 13 -10.01 -2.81 11.81
C VAL A 13 -9.69 -1.49 12.50
N ASP A 14 -10.69 -0.71 12.89
CA ASP A 14 -10.50 0.55 13.58
C ASP A 14 -9.76 0.36 14.90
N SER A 15 -10.10 -0.68 15.67
CA SER A 15 -9.42 -1.02 16.90
C SER A 15 -7.96 -1.38 16.67
N ASN A 16 -7.67 -2.15 15.62
CA ASN A 16 -6.30 -2.49 15.25
C ASN A 16 -5.48 -1.24 14.91
N MET A 17 -6.06 -0.31 14.17
CA MET A 17 -5.39 0.96 13.84
C MET A 17 -5.14 1.80 15.08
N ALA A 18 -6.13 1.86 16.01
CA ALA A 18 -6.03 2.67 17.22
C ALA A 18 -4.96 2.18 18.18
N VAL A 19 -4.71 0.86 18.23
CA VAL A 19 -3.75 0.24 19.16
C VAL A 19 -2.53 -0.33 18.44
N ALA A 20 -2.41 -0.12 17.14
CA ALA A 20 -1.36 -0.73 16.34
C ALA A 20 0.01 -0.14 16.68
N THR A 21 0.98 -1.03 16.85
CA THR A 21 2.39 -0.66 16.94
C THR A 21 2.86 -0.14 15.58
N PRO A 22 3.99 0.60 15.51
CA PRO A 22 4.57 0.98 14.22
C PRO A 22 4.79 -0.21 13.28
N HIS A 23 5.23 -1.33 13.81
CA HIS A 23 5.41 -2.55 13.03
C HIS A 23 4.09 -3.05 12.42
N ARG A 24 3.02 -3.03 13.19
CA ARG A 24 1.70 -3.45 12.72
C ARG A 24 1.17 -2.53 11.63
N ILE A 25 1.37 -1.23 11.78
CA ILE A 25 0.97 -0.24 10.77
C ILE A 25 1.69 -0.51 9.46
N ILE A 26 3.00 -0.79 9.50
CA ILE A 26 3.78 -1.13 8.31
C ILE A 26 3.22 -2.39 7.64
N GLN A 27 2.91 -3.42 8.41
CA GLN A 27 2.31 -4.65 7.87
C GLN A 27 0.99 -4.37 7.15
N MET A 28 0.14 -3.54 7.74
CA MET A 28 -1.16 -3.18 7.15
C MET A 28 -0.99 -2.37 5.86
N LEU A 29 -0.04 -1.46 5.82
CA LEU A 29 0.27 -0.68 4.63
C LEU A 29 0.81 -1.57 3.50
N LEU A 30 1.71 -2.49 3.81
CA LEU A 30 2.23 -3.44 2.82
C LEU A 30 1.12 -4.34 2.28
N ALA A 31 0.25 -4.84 3.13
CA ALA A 31 -0.89 -5.66 2.70
C ALA A 31 -1.83 -4.87 1.79
N GLY A 32 -2.11 -3.61 2.14
CA GLY A 32 -2.93 -2.72 1.32
C GLY A 32 -2.30 -2.43 -0.04
N ALA A 33 -0.99 -2.21 -0.08
CA ALA A 33 -0.28 -2.00 -1.34
C ALA A 33 -0.36 -3.23 -2.24
N LEU A 34 -0.13 -4.42 -1.70
CA LEU A 34 -0.22 -5.67 -2.45
C LEU A 34 -1.61 -5.88 -3.03
N GLU A 35 -2.66 -5.59 -2.25
CA GLU A 35 -4.04 -5.68 -2.71
C GLU A 35 -4.31 -4.73 -3.89
N ARG A 36 -3.87 -3.48 -3.80
CA ARG A 36 -4.03 -2.50 -4.88
C ARG A 36 -3.26 -2.91 -6.13
N LEU A 37 -2.07 -3.47 -5.98
CA LEU A 37 -1.28 -3.95 -7.11
C LEU A 37 -1.93 -5.14 -7.80
N ALA A 38 -2.51 -6.07 -7.05
CA ALA A 38 -3.24 -7.20 -7.62
C ALA A 38 -4.44 -6.70 -8.44
N GLN A 39 -5.18 -5.73 -7.91
CA GLN A 39 -6.31 -5.12 -8.62
C GLN A 39 -5.84 -4.36 -9.88
N ALA A 40 -4.73 -3.64 -9.79
CA ALA A 40 -4.16 -2.92 -10.93
C ALA A 40 -3.74 -3.88 -12.05
N LYS A 41 -3.15 -5.01 -11.69
CA LYS A 41 -2.78 -6.05 -12.64
C LYS A 41 -3.99 -6.58 -13.41
N LEU A 42 -5.11 -6.79 -12.71
CA LEU A 42 -6.36 -7.18 -13.36
C LEU A 42 -6.88 -6.09 -14.29
N ALA A 43 -6.82 -4.82 -13.87
CA ALA A 43 -7.24 -3.70 -14.70
C ALA A 43 -6.42 -3.60 -15.99
N ILE A 44 -5.11 -3.81 -15.92
CA ILE A 44 -4.23 -3.86 -17.10
C ILE A 44 -4.68 -4.98 -18.04
N GLY A 45 -4.90 -6.18 -17.50
CA GLY A 45 -5.33 -7.33 -18.29
C GLY A 45 -6.68 -7.13 -18.97
N ASN A 46 -7.58 -6.35 -18.36
CA ASN A 46 -8.91 -6.05 -18.89
C ASN A 46 -8.94 -4.79 -19.77
N GLY A 47 -7.83 -4.11 -19.94
CA GLY A 47 -7.78 -2.86 -20.72
C GLY A 47 -8.46 -1.68 -20.03
N ASP A 48 -8.69 -1.76 -18.72
CA ASP A 48 -9.34 -0.71 -17.94
C ASP A 48 -8.32 0.35 -17.52
N ILE A 49 -7.98 1.23 -18.44
CA ILE A 49 -6.95 2.24 -18.26
C ILE A 49 -7.26 3.20 -17.11
N PRO A 50 -8.47 3.77 -16.99
CA PRO A 50 -8.77 4.69 -15.89
C PRO A 50 -8.60 4.02 -14.50
N ASN A 51 -9.08 2.80 -14.34
CA ASN A 51 -8.99 2.08 -13.08
C ASN A 51 -7.55 1.69 -12.74
N ARG A 52 -6.77 1.29 -13.75
CA ARG A 52 -5.33 1.06 -13.59
C ARG A 52 -4.64 2.28 -13.00
N GLY A 53 -4.88 3.46 -13.56
CA GLY A 53 -4.27 4.70 -13.09
C GLY A 53 -4.63 5.00 -11.63
N VAL A 54 -5.90 4.84 -11.26
CA VAL A 54 -6.36 5.05 -9.88
C VAL A 54 -5.69 4.05 -8.93
N LEU A 55 -5.65 2.78 -9.28
CA LEU A 55 -5.10 1.72 -8.42
C LEU A 55 -3.58 1.86 -8.24
N ILE A 56 -2.85 2.14 -9.31
CA ILE A 56 -1.40 2.37 -9.21
C ILE A 56 -1.14 3.64 -8.40
N GLY A 57 -1.93 4.69 -8.58
CA GLY A 57 -1.83 5.90 -7.78
C GLY A 57 -2.02 5.65 -6.30
N LYS A 58 -2.99 4.79 -5.92
CA LYS A 58 -3.19 4.39 -4.52
C LYS A 58 -2.00 3.60 -3.98
N ALA A 59 -1.44 2.69 -4.77
CA ALA A 59 -0.25 1.94 -4.37
C ALA A 59 0.95 2.87 -4.15
N ILE A 60 1.16 3.84 -5.04
CA ILE A 60 2.21 4.86 -4.90
C ILE A 60 2.02 5.65 -3.60
N GLY A 61 0.80 6.07 -3.29
CA GLY A 61 0.50 6.78 -2.06
C GLY A 61 0.83 5.96 -0.82
N ILE A 62 0.55 4.66 -0.83
CA ILE A 62 0.88 3.76 0.27
C ILE A 62 2.40 3.63 0.42
N VAL A 63 3.14 3.46 -0.66
CA VAL A 63 4.61 3.34 -0.62
C VAL A 63 5.24 4.64 -0.13
N ASN A 64 4.72 5.80 -0.53
CA ASN A 64 5.16 7.09 0.00
C ASN A 64 4.92 7.19 1.51
N GLY A 65 3.79 6.67 1.99
CA GLY A 65 3.50 6.61 3.41
C GLY A 65 4.48 5.70 4.17
N LEU A 66 4.84 4.56 3.58
CA LEU A 66 5.86 3.67 4.14
C LEU A 66 7.22 4.36 4.21
N ASN A 67 7.61 5.04 3.16
CA ASN A 67 8.89 5.75 3.09
C ASN A 67 8.96 6.86 4.16
N GLY A 68 7.87 7.59 4.34
CA GLY A 68 7.77 8.62 5.38
C GLY A 68 7.88 8.08 6.80
N SER A 69 7.36 6.88 7.04
CA SER A 69 7.39 6.23 8.36
C SER A 69 8.79 5.77 8.77
N LEU A 70 9.67 5.52 7.82
CA LEU A 70 11.02 5.03 8.11
C LEU A 70 11.86 6.01 8.94
N ASN A 71 11.61 7.30 8.78
CA ASN A 71 12.38 8.33 9.47
C ASN A 71 12.10 8.39 10.97
N MET A 72 11.08 7.70 11.45
CA MET A 72 10.62 7.83 12.82
C MET A 72 11.03 6.67 13.73
N ASP A 73 11.08 5.43 13.21
CA ASP A 73 11.13 4.24 14.08
C ASP A 73 12.17 3.20 13.70
N ALA A 74 12.86 3.33 12.59
CA ALA A 74 13.85 2.35 12.14
C ALA A 74 15.28 2.79 12.46
N GLY A 75 16.17 1.83 12.70
CA GLY A 75 17.60 2.10 12.79
C GLY A 75 18.13 2.62 11.46
N ALA A 76 19.20 3.43 11.49
CA ALA A 76 19.72 4.14 10.32
C ALA A 76 20.04 3.21 9.15
N GLU A 77 20.63 2.05 9.41
CA GLU A 77 20.99 1.08 8.37
C GLU A 77 19.74 0.45 7.74
N VAL A 78 18.80 0.01 8.57
CA VAL A 78 17.55 -0.60 8.10
C VAL A 78 16.71 0.43 7.33
N ALA A 79 16.61 1.65 7.84
CA ALA A 79 15.88 2.72 7.17
C ALA A 79 16.48 3.03 5.80
N GLY A 80 17.81 3.07 5.70
CA GLY A 80 18.50 3.31 4.43
C GLY A 80 18.22 2.23 3.40
N ASN A 81 18.27 0.97 3.80
CA ASN A 81 17.99 -0.16 2.91
C ASN A 81 16.54 -0.16 2.43
N LEU A 82 15.59 0.10 3.33
CA LEU A 82 14.17 0.16 2.96
C LEU A 82 13.85 1.36 2.09
N THR A 83 14.47 2.50 2.34
CA THR A 83 14.32 3.69 1.49
C THR A 83 14.73 3.39 0.06
N GLN A 84 15.85 2.71 -0.16
CA GLN A 84 16.28 2.31 -1.49
C GLN A 84 15.28 1.39 -2.16
N LEU A 85 14.73 0.43 -1.43
CA LEU A 85 13.72 -0.48 -1.96
C LEU A 85 12.44 0.27 -2.33
N TYR A 86 11.94 1.14 -1.46
CA TYR A 86 10.72 1.90 -1.73
C TYR A 86 10.90 2.87 -2.88
N ASP A 87 12.05 3.52 -3.01
CA ASP A 87 12.36 4.39 -4.14
C ASP A 87 12.36 3.61 -5.45
N TYR A 88 12.92 2.42 -5.45
CA TYR A 88 12.87 1.50 -6.59
C TYR A 88 11.42 1.13 -6.95
N MET A 89 10.62 0.78 -5.93
CA MET A 89 9.21 0.43 -6.15
C MET A 89 8.41 1.59 -6.74
N LEU A 90 8.62 2.80 -6.23
CA LEU A 90 7.95 4.00 -6.75
C LEU A 90 8.31 4.25 -8.21
N ARG A 91 9.56 4.09 -8.58
CA ARG A 91 10.01 4.24 -9.95
C ARG A 91 9.37 3.20 -10.86
N ARG A 92 9.33 1.94 -10.44
CA ARG A 92 8.71 0.87 -11.22
C ARG A 92 7.21 1.07 -11.38
N LEU A 93 6.53 1.52 -10.32
CA LEU A 93 5.09 1.79 -10.39
C LEU A 93 4.78 2.95 -11.35
N SER A 94 5.59 4.00 -11.33
CA SER A 94 5.43 5.12 -12.25
C SER A 94 5.63 4.68 -13.70
N GLU A 95 6.65 3.86 -13.96
CA GLU A 95 6.89 3.28 -15.28
C GLU A 95 5.72 2.41 -15.74
N ALA A 96 5.20 1.56 -14.87
CA ALA A 96 4.05 0.71 -15.18
C ALA A 96 2.82 1.54 -15.54
N ASN A 97 2.60 2.64 -14.84
CA ASN A 97 1.47 3.54 -15.10
C ASN A 97 1.61 4.23 -16.46
N ILE A 98 2.83 4.67 -16.80
CA ILE A 98 3.10 5.32 -18.09
C ILE A 98 2.99 4.32 -19.25
N ASN A 99 3.53 3.13 -19.09
CA ASN A 99 3.65 2.14 -20.15
C ASN A 99 2.49 1.15 -20.23
N ASN A 100 1.52 1.25 -19.35
CA ASN A 100 0.39 0.30 -19.24
C ASN A 100 0.86 -1.15 -19.05
N ASP A 101 1.79 -1.32 -18.15
CA ASP A 101 2.41 -2.62 -17.92
C ASP A 101 2.47 -3.00 -16.44
#